data_95a5a68f633666ba9dfaa3d165b752bf
#
_entry.id   95a5a68f633666ba9dfaa3d165b752bf
#
_cell.length_a   1.000
_cell.length_b   1.000
_cell.length_c   1.000
_cell.angle_alpha   90.00
_cell.angle_beta   90.00
_cell.angle_gamma   90.00
#
_symmetry.space_group_name_H-M   'P 1'
#
loop_
_entity.id
_entity.type
_entity.pdbx_description
1 polymer ?
#
loop_
_entity_poly.entity_id
_entity_poly.type
_entity_poly.pdbx_seq_one_letter_code
_entity_poly.pdbx_strand_id
1 'polypeptide(L)'
;MLLGFSWMLVACFVAFQYHREKIYKVEKLEGQLQLFNAHMIDALQTDSIDFLATIARQRLPIDGLRVSVVGVDGSLVFDNTLDSLPGENHLDRHEISEAMRIGHGFTIRRHSRSTHNVYFYSATRGDDLIVRSAVPYSLPLHEVLEADRTFLWFMGAVTLAMSVLAYFATRRIGRTVTRLNRFAEKAERGECVYDTEAFPHDELGSISTHIIRLYARLQRTMEERDSEHRRAMYEQEEKNRIKKQLTNNINHELKTPVASIKVCLETILDHRDLPARKHWEFVELCYSHTQRLTGLLNDVAAITRMDDGAANIAKEPVDIGELVEEIAHSLSGQLQKSGMSLSVDIPAGSVVEGNRAFLCSIFRNLIDNAIAYSGGSEIRVRRDEASAEAYTFSVSDNGAGIPDEHLERIFERFYRIDKGRSRLMGGTGLGLAIVRNAVQLHGGTIYAANRHPSGVAFIFTLSR
;
A
#
# COMPACT_ATOMS: atom_id res chain seq x y z
N MET A 1 -25.59 -20.51 -15.47
CA MET A 1 -26.18 -21.47 -14.53
C MET A 1 -27.32 -20.86 -13.71
N LEU A 2 -27.14 -19.77 -12.96
CA LEU A 2 -28.19 -19.10 -12.15
C LEU A 2 -29.43 -18.67 -12.97
N LEU A 3 -29.23 -18.07 -14.16
CA LEU A 3 -30.34 -17.70 -15.05
C LEU A 3 -31.16 -18.92 -15.50
N GLY A 4 -30.51 -20.05 -15.83
CA GLY A 4 -31.19 -21.28 -16.21
C GLY A 4 -32.04 -21.86 -15.06
N PHE A 5 -31.52 -21.84 -13.85
CA PHE A 5 -32.27 -22.25 -12.66
C PHE A 5 -33.48 -21.34 -12.39
N SER A 6 -33.31 -20.02 -12.52
CA SER A 6 -34.41 -19.05 -12.37
C SER A 6 -35.54 -19.29 -13.39
N TRP A 7 -35.20 -19.51 -14.66
CA TRP A 7 -36.18 -19.81 -15.71
C TRP A 7 -36.92 -21.12 -15.45
N MET A 8 -36.21 -22.16 -14.98
CA MET A 8 -36.83 -23.43 -14.61
C MET A 8 -37.83 -23.26 -13.46
N LEU A 9 -37.48 -22.48 -12.44
CA LEU A 9 -38.33 -22.22 -11.31
C LEU A 9 -39.59 -21.44 -11.71
N VAL A 10 -39.44 -20.42 -12.59
CA VAL A 10 -40.59 -19.68 -13.15
C VAL A 10 -41.49 -20.57 -13.99
N ALA A 11 -40.89 -21.44 -14.85
CA ALA A 11 -41.66 -22.37 -15.64
C ALA A 11 -42.50 -23.36 -14.77
N CYS A 12 -41.90 -23.89 -13.70
CA CYS A 12 -42.61 -24.73 -12.73
C CYS A 12 -43.72 -23.96 -12.03
N PHE A 13 -43.50 -22.73 -11.62
CA PHE A 13 -44.51 -21.89 -10.98
C PHE A 13 -45.65 -21.57 -11.94
N VAL A 14 -45.37 -21.21 -13.18
CA VAL A 14 -46.41 -20.95 -14.21
C VAL A 14 -47.25 -22.19 -14.46
N ALA A 15 -46.59 -23.35 -14.62
CA ALA A 15 -47.33 -24.62 -14.80
C ALA A 15 -48.21 -24.96 -13.61
N PHE A 16 -47.74 -24.74 -12.40
CA PHE A 16 -48.51 -24.94 -11.18
C PHE A 16 -49.73 -24.00 -11.12
N GLN A 17 -49.55 -22.71 -11.38
CA GLN A 17 -50.62 -21.72 -11.38
C GLN A 17 -51.68 -22.03 -12.46
N TYR A 18 -51.24 -22.39 -13.68
CA TYR A 18 -52.14 -22.81 -14.75
C TYR A 18 -52.98 -23.97 -14.34
N HIS A 19 -52.41 -24.99 -13.72
CA HIS A 19 -53.15 -26.18 -13.25
C HIS A 19 -54.13 -25.80 -12.11
N ARG A 20 -53.70 -24.98 -11.15
CA ARG A 20 -54.56 -24.52 -10.04
C ARG A 20 -55.74 -23.69 -10.51
N GLU A 21 -55.51 -22.78 -11.46
CA GLU A 21 -56.59 -21.94 -11.99
C GLU A 21 -57.69 -22.77 -12.67
N LYS A 22 -57.23 -23.77 -13.44
CA LYS A 22 -58.17 -24.69 -14.09
C LYS A 22 -59.03 -25.47 -13.07
N ILE A 23 -58.47 -26.00 -12.01
CA ILE A 23 -59.17 -26.68 -10.93
C ILE A 23 -60.15 -25.71 -10.27
N TYR A 24 -59.67 -24.52 -9.90
CA TYR A 24 -60.52 -23.51 -9.24
C TYR A 24 -61.75 -23.10 -10.06
N LYS A 25 -61.58 -22.93 -11.38
CA LYS A 25 -62.71 -22.56 -12.28
C LYS A 25 -63.74 -23.70 -12.34
N VAL A 26 -63.31 -24.96 -12.37
CA VAL A 26 -64.16 -26.15 -12.35
C VAL A 26 -64.93 -26.22 -10.99
N GLU A 27 -64.22 -26.11 -9.89
CA GLU A 27 -64.83 -26.14 -8.53
C GLU A 27 -65.82 -24.97 -8.31
N LYS A 28 -65.53 -23.79 -8.83
CA LYS A 28 -66.42 -22.64 -8.78
C LYS A 28 -67.71 -22.88 -9.57
N LEU A 29 -67.62 -23.43 -10.77
CA LEU A 29 -68.83 -23.76 -11.57
C LEU A 29 -69.64 -24.85 -10.88
N GLU A 30 -68.97 -25.87 -10.39
CA GLU A 30 -69.61 -26.96 -9.65
C GLU A 30 -70.33 -26.44 -8.42
N GLY A 31 -69.70 -25.63 -7.57
CA GLY A 31 -70.31 -25.02 -6.39
C GLY A 31 -71.50 -24.14 -6.73
N GLN A 32 -71.53 -23.41 -7.83
CA GLN A 32 -72.65 -22.65 -8.32
C GLN A 32 -73.84 -23.57 -8.72
N LEU A 33 -73.51 -24.67 -9.42
CA LEU A 33 -74.55 -25.65 -9.80
C LEU A 33 -75.10 -26.46 -8.62
N GLN A 34 -74.27 -26.78 -7.62
CA GLN A 34 -74.68 -27.43 -6.39
C GLN A 34 -75.63 -26.52 -5.60
N LEU A 35 -75.32 -25.24 -5.46
CA LEU A 35 -76.20 -24.26 -4.80
C LEU A 35 -77.51 -24.14 -5.54
N PHE A 36 -77.50 -24.08 -6.85
CA PHE A 36 -78.72 -24.11 -7.68
C PHE A 36 -79.49 -25.38 -7.46
N ASN A 37 -78.88 -26.57 -7.48
CA ASN A 37 -79.52 -27.85 -7.25
C ASN A 37 -80.17 -27.93 -5.84
N ALA A 38 -79.45 -27.43 -4.82
CA ALA A 38 -79.98 -27.36 -3.45
C ALA A 38 -81.21 -26.48 -3.35
N HIS A 39 -81.20 -25.28 -3.97
CA HIS A 39 -82.42 -24.46 -4.03
C HIS A 39 -83.55 -25.12 -4.76
N MET A 40 -83.32 -25.90 -5.81
CA MET A 40 -84.31 -26.68 -6.54
C MET A 40 -84.89 -27.80 -5.68
N ILE A 41 -84.06 -28.45 -4.86
CA ILE A 41 -84.55 -29.50 -3.92
C ILE A 41 -85.46 -28.90 -2.89
N ASP A 42 -85.08 -27.74 -2.28
CA ASP A 42 -85.88 -27.01 -1.31
C ASP A 42 -87.29 -26.58 -1.88
N ALA A 43 -87.21 -26.05 -3.13
CA ALA A 43 -88.47 -25.64 -3.83
C ALA A 43 -89.40 -26.86 -4.14
N LEU A 44 -88.79 -28.02 -4.46
CA LEU A 44 -89.61 -29.27 -4.70
C LEU A 44 -90.22 -29.86 -3.47
N GLN A 45 -89.69 -29.59 -2.27
CA GLN A 45 -90.30 -30.02 -1.00
C GLN A 45 -91.49 -29.15 -0.63
N THR A 46 -91.56 -27.91 -1.13
CA THR A 46 -92.62 -26.94 -0.77
C THR A 46 -93.77 -26.93 -1.75
N ASP A 47 -93.53 -27.17 -3.05
CA ASP A 47 -94.52 -27.09 -4.14
C ASP A 47 -94.53 -28.36 -5.04
N SER A 48 -95.68 -28.61 -5.75
CA SER A 48 -95.88 -29.75 -6.59
C SER A 48 -95.06 -29.71 -7.90
N ILE A 49 -94.95 -30.84 -8.65
CA ILE A 49 -94.25 -31.01 -9.93
C ILE A 49 -94.67 -29.98 -10.99
N ASP A 50 -95.90 -29.40 -10.92
CA ASP A 50 -96.32 -28.32 -11.80
C ASP A 50 -95.52 -27.02 -11.62
N PHE A 51 -94.87 -26.78 -10.48
CA PHE A 51 -93.97 -25.67 -10.23
C PHE A 51 -92.65 -25.80 -11.00
N LEU A 52 -92.19 -27.04 -11.24
CA LEU A 52 -91.02 -27.29 -12.06
C LEU A 52 -91.22 -26.83 -13.50
N ALA A 53 -92.39 -27.02 -14.07
CA ALA A 53 -92.69 -26.58 -15.44
C ALA A 53 -92.70 -25.03 -15.53
N THR A 54 -92.98 -24.33 -14.45
CA THR A 54 -92.97 -22.86 -14.37
C THR A 54 -91.53 -22.33 -14.21
N ILE A 55 -90.66 -22.95 -13.35
CA ILE A 55 -89.27 -22.61 -13.19
C ILE A 55 -88.49 -22.88 -14.46
N ALA A 56 -88.76 -24.02 -15.15
CA ALA A 56 -88.11 -24.35 -16.41
C ALA A 56 -88.34 -23.32 -17.52
N ARG A 57 -89.36 -22.50 -17.42
CA ARG A 57 -89.67 -21.38 -18.33
C ARG A 57 -89.16 -20.02 -17.87
N GLN A 58 -88.79 -19.87 -16.58
CA GLN A 58 -88.06 -18.69 -16.11
C GLN A 58 -86.63 -18.67 -16.58
N ARG A 59 -86.04 -17.50 -16.76
CA ARG A 59 -84.58 -17.37 -17.14
C ARG A 59 -83.71 -18.04 -16.10
N LEU A 60 -83.19 -19.18 -16.48
CA LEU A 60 -82.21 -19.91 -15.68
C LEU A 60 -80.88 -19.06 -15.59
N PRO A 61 -80.16 -19.19 -14.49
CA PRO A 61 -78.96 -18.36 -14.24
C PRO A 61 -77.81 -18.58 -15.27
N ILE A 62 -77.94 -19.68 -16.10
CA ILE A 62 -76.98 -20.02 -17.14
C ILE A 62 -77.75 -20.36 -18.41
N ASP A 63 -77.43 -19.74 -19.55
CA ASP A 63 -78.13 -20.00 -20.80
C ASP A 63 -77.94 -21.47 -21.22
N GLY A 64 -79.05 -22.13 -21.58
CA GLY A 64 -79.00 -23.52 -22.01
C GLY A 64 -78.88 -24.51 -20.84
N LEU A 65 -79.07 -24.10 -19.61
CA LEU A 65 -79.02 -24.99 -18.45
C LEU A 65 -80.09 -26.04 -18.57
N ARG A 66 -79.74 -27.33 -18.57
CA ARG A 66 -80.59 -28.49 -18.50
C ARG A 66 -80.76 -28.89 -17.03
N VAL A 67 -81.95 -29.09 -16.63
CA VAL A 67 -82.32 -29.56 -15.28
C VAL A 67 -83.09 -30.83 -15.39
N SER A 68 -82.62 -31.87 -14.70
CA SER A 68 -83.29 -33.16 -14.59
C SER A 68 -83.56 -33.53 -13.13
N VAL A 69 -84.68 -34.09 -12.82
CA VAL A 69 -85.00 -34.66 -11.50
C VAL A 69 -85.04 -36.18 -11.68
N VAL A 70 -84.25 -36.84 -10.84
CA VAL A 70 -84.11 -38.33 -10.89
C VAL A 70 -84.54 -38.88 -9.52
N GLY A 71 -85.41 -39.90 -9.50
CA GLY A 71 -85.75 -40.62 -8.28
C GLY A 71 -84.58 -41.37 -7.67
N VAL A 72 -84.60 -41.73 -6.43
CA VAL A 72 -83.60 -42.56 -5.75
C VAL A 72 -83.48 -43.95 -6.36
N ASP A 73 -84.55 -44.41 -7.07
CA ASP A 73 -84.52 -45.64 -7.86
C ASP A 73 -83.87 -45.52 -9.22
N GLY A 74 -83.41 -44.30 -9.57
CA GLY A 74 -82.80 -43.99 -10.86
C GLY A 74 -83.74 -43.66 -11.99
N SER A 75 -85.01 -43.61 -11.76
CA SER A 75 -86.04 -43.21 -12.74
C SER A 75 -85.97 -41.70 -13.01
N LEU A 76 -86.11 -41.30 -14.29
CA LEU A 76 -86.13 -39.86 -14.64
C LEU A 76 -87.56 -39.34 -14.41
N VAL A 77 -87.76 -38.45 -13.42
CA VAL A 77 -89.06 -37.87 -13.05
C VAL A 77 -89.41 -36.60 -13.86
N PHE A 78 -88.34 -35.79 -14.13
CA PHE A 78 -88.48 -34.56 -14.92
C PHE A 78 -87.19 -34.23 -15.68
N ASP A 79 -87.36 -33.65 -16.86
CA ASP A 79 -86.29 -33.03 -17.62
C ASP A 79 -86.84 -31.84 -18.45
N ASN A 80 -86.23 -30.66 -18.30
CA ASN A 80 -86.71 -29.46 -18.95
C ASN A 80 -86.44 -29.37 -20.46
N THR A 81 -85.67 -30.32 -21.02
CA THR A 81 -85.23 -30.33 -22.45
C THR A 81 -85.88 -31.49 -23.24
N LEU A 82 -86.64 -32.38 -22.58
CA LEU A 82 -87.23 -33.55 -23.21
C LEU A 82 -88.71 -33.50 -23.20
N ASP A 83 -89.36 -33.65 -24.35
CA ASP A 83 -90.82 -33.72 -24.44
C ASP A 83 -91.37 -35.06 -24.00
N SER A 84 -90.55 -36.12 -23.98
CA SER A 84 -90.92 -37.44 -23.45
C SER A 84 -89.76 -38.02 -22.64
N LEU A 85 -90.06 -38.60 -21.48
CA LEU A 85 -89.04 -39.14 -20.55
C LEU A 85 -88.60 -40.52 -21.03
N PRO A 86 -87.28 -40.75 -21.28
CA PRO A 86 -86.79 -42.07 -21.61
C PRO A 86 -86.92 -43.01 -20.39
N GLY A 87 -87.26 -44.28 -20.60
CA GLY A 87 -87.36 -45.26 -19.52
C GLY A 87 -86.00 -45.83 -19.06
N GLU A 88 -84.88 -45.16 -19.37
CA GLU A 88 -83.54 -45.57 -18.95
C GLU A 88 -83.29 -45.26 -17.45
N ASN A 89 -82.62 -46.22 -16.79
CA ASN A 89 -82.15 -45.98 -15.41
C ASN A 89 -80.86 -45.10 -15.43
N HIS A 90 -80.83 -44.12 -14.55
CA HIS A 90 -79.72 -43.10 -14.47
C HIS A 90 -78.77 -43.36 -13.34
N LEU A 91 -78.85 -44.41 -12.51
CA LEU A 91 -77.97 -44.71 -11.39
C LEU A 91 -76.50 -44.98 -11.81
N ASP A 92 -76.34 -45.53 -13.00
CA ASP A 92 -74.98 -45.77 -13.53
C ASP A 92 -74.23 -44.52 -13.98
N ARG A 93 -74.81 -43.34 -13.90
CA ARG A 93 -74.23 -42.08 -14.25
C ARG A 93 -73.33 -41.66 -13.12
N HIS A 94 -72.00 -41.36 -13.47
CA HIS A 94 -70.95 -41.00 -12.49
C HIS A 94 -71.43 -39.94 -11.49
N GLU A 95 -71.96 -38.81 -11.96
CA GLU A 95 -72.43 -37.72 -11.15
C GLU A 95 -73.59 -38.13 -10.21
N ILE A 96 -74.45 -39.06 -10.66
CA ILE A 96 -75.58 -39.53 -9.86
C ILE A 96 -75.11 -40.58 -8.85
N SER A 97 -74.28 -41.52 -9.27
CA SER A 97 -73.71 -42.51 -8.36
C SER A 97 -72.89 -41.86 -7.23
N GLU A 98 -72.15 -40.81 -7.56
CA GLU A 98 -71.39 -40.05 -6.58
C GLU A 98 -72.28 -39.25 -5.67
N ALA A 99 -73.35 -38.60 -6.18
CA ALA A 99 -74.35 -37.89 -5.38
C ALA A 99 -75.06 -38.83 -4.44
N MET A 100 -75.35 -40.05 -4.84
CA MET A 100 -75.94 -41.08 -3.95
C MET A 100 -75.04 -41.44 -2.78
N ARG A 101 -73.71 -41.48 -3.01
CA ARG A 101 -72.68 -41.88 -2.02
C ARG A 101 -72.34 -40.79 -1.02
N ILE A 102 -72.02 -39.56 -1.53
CA ILE A 102 -71.50 -38.46 -0.73
C ILE A 102 -72.37 -37.18 -0.69
N GLY A 103 -73.62 -37.27 -1.27
CA GLY A 103 -74.57 -36.16 -1.29
C GLY A 103 -74.45 -35.26 -2.53
N HIS A 104 -73.37 -35.24 -3.21
CA HIS A 104 -73.12 -34.48 -4.47
C HIS A 104 -72.16 -35.21 -5.37
N GLY A 105 -72.22 -34.89 -6.65
CA GLY A 105 -71.29 -35.47 -7.62
C GLY A 105 -71.32 -34.68 -8.91
N PHE A 106 -70.18 -34.68 -9.66
CA PHE A 106 -70.09 -33.97 -10.95
C PHE A 106 -69.30 -34.71 -12.02
N THR A 107 -69.55 -34.35 -13.24
CA THR A 107 -68.76 -34.85 -14.39
C THR A 107 -68.48 -33.70 -15.34
N ILE A 108 -67.21 -33.41 -15.57
CA ILE A 108 -66.74 -32.23 -16.35
C ILE A 108 -67.18 -32.31 -17.83
N ARG A 109 -67.16 -33.51 -18.42
CA ARG A 109 -67.40 -33.68 -19.85
C ARG A 109 -67.99 -35.06 -20.12
N ARG A 110 -69.27 -35.09 -20.44
CA ARG A 110 -69.98 -36.32 -20.79
C ARG A 110 -70.98 -36.12 -21.90
N HIS A 111 -71.01 -37.02 -22.86
CA HIS A 111 -72.01 -37.07 -23.93
C HIS A 111 -73.37 -37.49 -23.36
N SER A 112 -74.36 -36.65 -23.66
CA SER A 112 -75.75 -37.03 -23.35
C SER A 112 -76.27 -37.97 -24.43
N ARG A 113 -76.82 -39.11 -24.04
CA ARG A 113 -77.46 -40.06 -24.96
C ARG A 113 -78.75 -39.56 -25.57
N SER A 114 -79.45 -38.69 -24.82
CA SER A 114 -80.73 -38.14 -25.23
C SER A 114 -80.69 -36.91 -26.12
N THR A 115 -79.66 -36.03 -25.93
CA THR A 115 -79.51 -34.80 -26.70
C THR A 115 -78.34 -34.78 -27.64
N HIS A 116 -77.50 -35.83 -27.65
CA HIS A 116 -76.24 -35.96 -28.41
C HIS A 116 -75.22 -34.85 -28.20
N ASN A 117 -75.45 -33.99 -27.20
CA ASN A 117 -74.52 -32.90 -26.83
C ASN A 117 -73.62 -33.32 -25.67
N VAL A 118 -72.49 -32.64 -25.52
CA VAL A 118 -71.57 -32.77 -24.37
C VAL A 118 -71.98 -31.77 -23.31
N TYR A 119 -72.03 -32.21 -22.07
CA TYR A 119 -72.43 -31.37 -20.93
C TYR A 119 -71.39 -31.50 -19.79
N PHE A 120 -71.34 -30.41 -18.98
CA PHE A 120 -70.85 -30.46 -17.62
C PHE A 120 -72.02 -30.78 -16.73
N TYR A 121 -71.98 -31.86 -15.96
CA TYR A 121 -73.06 -32.29 -15.08
C TYR A 121 -72.65 -32.06 -13.64
N SER A 122 -73.64 -31.59 -12.83
CA SER A 122 -73.59 -31.57 -11.37
C SER A 122 -74.89 -32.16 -10.83
N ALA A 123 -74.80 -33.06 -9.90
CA ALA A 123 -75.97 -33.70 -9.23
C ALA A 123 -75.91 -33.52 -7.71
N THR A 124 -77.02 -33.21 -7.09
CA THR A 124 -77.12 -33.06 -5.64
C THR A 124 -78.29 -33.93 -5.15
N ARG A 125 -78.09 -34.69 -4.11
CA ARG A 125 -79.08 -35.59 -3.52
C ARG A 125 -79.91 -34.83 -2.46
N GLY A 126 -81.19 -34.90 -2.62
CA GLY A 126 -82.20 -34.61 -1.56
C GLY A 126 -82.64 -35.90 -0.84
N ASP A 127 -83.68 -35.82 -0.08
CA ASP A 127 -84.19 -36.96 0.68
C ASP A 127 -84.69 -38.10 -0.24
N ASP A 128 -85.67 -37.78 -1.13
CA ASP A 128 -86.26 -38.75 -2.04
C ASP A 128 -85.92 -38.57 -3.54
N LEU A 129 -85.25 -37.50 -3.88
CA LEU A 129 -84.95 -37.10 -5.24
C LEU A 129 -83.55 -36.63 -5.39
N ILE A 130 -83.01 -36.71 -6.59
CA ILE A 130 -81.73 -36.16 -7.00
C ILE A 130 -81.97 -35.09 -8.08
N VAL A 131 -81.53 -33.88 -7.83
CA VAL A 131 -81.54 -32.82 -8.85
C VAL A 131 -80.20 -32.81 -9.56
N ARG A 132 -80.26 -32.92 -10.86
CA ARG A 132 -79.12 -32.86 -11.73
C ARG A 132 -79.24 -31.65 -12.66
N SER A 133 -78.30 -30.76 -12.55
CA SER A 133 -78.08 -29.66 -13.50
C SER A 133 -76.99 -30.02 -14.55
N ALA A 134 -77.17 -29.57 -15.75
CA ALA A 134 -76.18 -29.81 -16.83
C ALA A 134 -75.99 -28.56 -17.67
N VAL A 135 -74.78 -28.08 -17.79
CA VAL A 135 -74.42 -26.96 -18.65
C VAL A 135 -73.83 -27.49 -19.95
N PRO A 136 -74.30 -27.04 -21.12
CA PRO A 136 -73.74 -27.47 -22.39
C PRO A 136 -72.23 -27.15 -22.45
N TYR A 137 -71.41 -28.15 -22.74
CA TYR A 137 -69.98 -27.95 -22.91
C TYR A 137 -69.69 -27.33 -24.29
N SER A 138 -70.13 -26.08 -24.43
CA SER A 138 -70.00 -25.26 -25.65
C SER A 138 -68.64 -24.57 -25.69
N LEU A 139 -68.25 -23.99 -26.82
CA LEU A 139 -67.04 -23.19 -26.94
C LEU A 139 -66.91 -22.11 -25.88
N PRO A 140 -67.94 -21.31 -25.54
CA PRO A 140 -67.87 -20.33 -24.46
C PRO A 140 -67.55 -20.93 -23.08
N LEU A 141 -68.14 -22.08 -22.72
CA LEU A 141 -67.86 -22.78 -21.47
C LEU A 141 -66.43 -23.33 -21.44
N HIS A 142 -65.93 -23.84 -22.55
CA HIS A 142 -64.57 -24.30 -22.67
C HIS A 142 -63.58 -23.14 -22.49
N GLU A 143 -63.81 -21.97 -23.11
CA GLU A 143 -62.98 -20.78 -22.95
C GLU A 143 -63.00 -20.26 -21.50
N VAL A 144 -64.14 -20.26 -20.81
CA VAL A 144 -64.27 -19.89 -19.39
C VAL A 144 -63.49 -20.81 -18.46
N LEU A 145 -63.50 -22.11 -18.77
CA LEU A 145 -62.78 -23.13 -17.98
C LEU A 145 -61.28 -23.21 -18.29
N GLU A 146 -60.82 -22.63 -19.39
CA GLU A 146 -59.38 -22.55 -19.65
C GLU A 146 -58.72 -21.48 -18.79
N ALA A 147 -57.46 -21.69 -18.46
CA ALA A 147 -56.66 -20.71 -17.75
C ALA A 147 -56.40 -19.48 -18.66
N ASP A 148 -56.32 -18.30 -18.02
CA ASP A 148 -56.15 -17.05 -18.74
C ASP A 148 -54.72 -16.95 -19.37
N ARG A 149 -54.69 -16.94 -20.69
CA ARG A 149 -53.41 -16.80 -21.46
C ARG A 149 -52.74 -15.44 -21.26
N THR A 150 -53.51 -14.41 -20.92
CA THR A 150 -52.97 -13.05 -20.70
C THR A 150 -51.99 -13.04 -19.53
N PHE A 151 -52.29 -13.79 -18.46
CA PHE A 151 -51.41 -13.97 -17.32
C PHE A 151 -50.08 -14.64 -17.72
N LEU A 152 -50.12 -15.65 -18.62
CA LEU A 152 -48.88 -16.30 -19.11
C LEU A 152 -47.96 -15.34 -19.85
N TRP A 153 -48.53 -14.52 -20.73
CA TRP A 153 -47.78 -13.49 -21.45
C TRP A 153 -47.16 -12.44 -20.52
N PHE A 154 -47.95 -11.98 -19.55
CA PHE A 154 -47.46 -11.04 -18.53
C PHE A 154 -46.30 -11.61 -17.73
N MET A 155 -46.38 -12.84 -17.23
CA MET A 155 -45.30 -13.51 -16.51
C MET A 155 -44.06 -13.72 -17.40
N GLY A 156 -44.25 -14.07 -18.67
CA GLY A 156 -43.18 -14.21 -19.63
C GLY A 156 -42.45 -12.87 -19.84
N ALA A 157 -43.16 -11.78 -20.02
CA ALA A 157 -42.61 -10.47 -20.21
C ALA A 157 -41.80 -9.99 -18.98
N VAL A 158 -42.35 -10.16 -17.77
CA VAL A 158 -41.66 -9.81 -16.52
C VAL A 158 -40.39 -10.62 -16.34
N THR A 159 -40.46 -11.93 -16.60
CA THR A 159 -39.28 -12.81 -16.49
C THR A 159 -38.19 -12.44 -17.49
N LEU A 160 -38.59 -12.10 -18.71
CA LEU A 160 -37.65 -11.63 -19.74
C LEU A 160 -36.99 -10.32 -19.31
N ALA A 161 -37.78 -9.34 -18.86
CA ALA A 161 -37.26 -8.04 -18.39
C ALA A 161 -36.28 -8.22 -17.23
N MET A 162 -36.61 -9.04 -16.23
CA MET A 162 -35.72 -9.35 -15.09
C MET A 162 -34.43 -10.05 -15.53
N SER A 163 -34.52 -10.97 -16.53
CA SER A 163 -33.34 -11.66 -17.07
C SER A 163 -32.40 -10.72 -17.79
N VAL A 164 -32.94 -9.78 -18.56
CA VAL A 164 -32.15 -8.74 -19.24
C VAL A 164 -31.47 -7.83 -18.22
N LEU A 165 -32.19 -7.38 -17.19
CA LEU A 165 -31.63 -6.57 -16.12
C LEU A 165 -30.50 -7.30 -15.39
N ALA A 166 -30.73 -8.57 -15.00
CA ALA A 166 -29.74 -9.41 -14.34
C ALA A 166 -28.49 -9.63 -15.21
N TYR A 167 -28.65 -9.80 -16.54
CA TYR A 167 -27.54 -9.92 -17.47
C TYR A 167 -26.66 -8.67 -17.48
N PHE A 168 -27.27 -7.48 -17.59
CA PHE A 168 -26.50 -6.24 -17.57
C PHE A 168 -25.80 -5.99 -16.22
N ALA A 169 -26.49 -6.26 -15.10
CA ALA A 169 -25.90 -6.13 -13.77
C ALA A 169 -24.69 -7.07 -13.59
N THR A 170 -24.85 -8.34 -13.94
CA THR A 170 -23.76 -9.34 -13.86
C THR A 170 -22.58 -8.98 -14.75
N ARG A 171 -22.85 -8.51 -15.97
CA ARG A 171 -21.80 -8.09 -16.91
C ARG A 171 -21.03 -6.88 -16.41
N ARG A 172 -21.72 -5.93 -15.78
CA ARG A 172 -21.10 -4.74 -15.18
C ARG A 172 -20.15 -5.13 -14.04
N ILE A 173 -20.62 -5.94 -13.09
CA ILE A 173 -19.82 -6.43 -11.97
C ILE A 173 -18.62 -7.25 -12.46
N GLY A 174 -18.87 -8.17 -13.39
CA GLY A 174 -17.82 -9.05 -13.95
C GLY A 174 -16.67 -8.28 -14.59
N ARG A 175 -16.96 -7.19 -15.30
CA ARG A 175 -15.93 -6.35 -15.92
C ARG A 175 -15.04 -5.69 -14.87
N THR A 176 -15.61 -5.15 -13.79
CA THR A 176 -14.87 -4.51 -12.71
C THR A 176 -13.96 -5.50 -11.98
N VAL A 177 -14.49 -6.69 -11.65
CA VAL A 177 -13.72 -7.76 -11.01
C VAL A 177 -12.57 -8.27 -11.91
N THR A 178 -12.83 -8.50 -13.19
CA THR A 178 -11.79 -8.94 -14.13
C THR A 178 -10.67 -7.92 -14.27
N ARG A 179 -11.03 -6.62 -14.30
CA ARG A 179 -10.06 -5.53 -14.38
C ARG A 179 -9.20 -5.47 -13.12
N LEU A 180 -9.82 -5.60 -11.93
CA LEU A 180 -9.09 -5.64 -10.65
C LEU A 180 -8.16 -6.85 -10.56
N ASN A 181 -8.61 -8.02 -11.04
CA ASN A 181 -7.77 -9.22 -11.09
C ASN A 181 -6.55 -9.03 -12.00
N ARG A 182 -6.73 -8.45 -13.18
CA ARG A 182 -5.60 -8.12 -14.08
C ARG A 182 -4.63 -7.12 -13.45
N PHE A 183 -5.16 -6.14 -12.70
CA PHE A 183 -4.30 -5.22 -11.94
C PHE A 183 -3.48 -5.98 -10.90
N ALA A 184 -4.11 -6.88 -10.12
CA ALA A 184 -3.43 -7.68 -9.11
C ALA A 184 -2.33 -8.58 -9.73
N GLU A 185 -2.61 -9.25 -10.86
CA GLU A 185 -1.62 -10.07 -11.58
C GLU A 185 -0.41 -9.26 -12.07
N LYS A 186 -0.63 -8.05 -12.57
CA LYS A 186 0.47 -7.15 -12.99
C LYS A 186 1.27 -6.65 -11.80
N ALA A 187 0.57 -6.28 -10.71
CA ALA A 187 1.20 -5.88 -9.47
C ALA A 187 2.08 -6.98 -8.87
N GLU A 188 1.63 -8.25 -8.92
CA GLU A 188 2.41 -9.42 -8.49
C GLU A 188 3.69 -9.62 -9.32
N ARG A 189 3.64 -9.29 -10.61
CA ARG A 189 4.82 -9.34 -11.49
C ARG A 189 5.76 -8.15 -11.34
N GLY A 190 5.44 -7.20 -10.46
CA GLY A 190 6.24 -5.98 -10.26
C GLY A 190 6.13 -4.98 -11.42
N GLU A 191 5.14 -5.10 -12.29
CA GLU A 191 4.92 -4.15 -13.37
C GLU A 191 4.31 -2.86 -12.82
N CYS A 192 4.81 -1.69 -13.25
CA CYS A 192 4.18 -0.40 -12.93
C CYS A 192 2.82 -0.30 -13.63
N VAL A 193 1.75 -0.38 -12.86
CA VAL A 193 0.39 -0.35 -13.42
C VAL A 193 -0.23 1.03 -13.18
N TYR A 194 -0.23 1.87 -14.21
CA TYR A 194 -1.02 3.09 -14.25
C TYR A 194 -2.36 2.78 -14.91
N ASP A 195 -3.40 2.49 -14.11
CA ASP A 195 -4.76 2.38 -14.63
C ASP A 195 -5.39 3.76 -14.67
N THR A 196 -5.48 4.35 -15.87
CA THR A 196 -5.96 5.70 -16.12
C THR A 196 -7.48 5.79 -16.23
N GLU A 197 -8.18 4.66 -16.39
CA GLU A 197 -9.64 4.68 -16.50
C GLU A 197 -10.31 4.70 -15.12
N ALA A 198 -11.28 5.56 -14.92
CA ALA A 198 -12.06 5.63 -13.70
C ALA A 198 -12.89 4.35 -13.50
N PHE A 199 -12.93 3.84 -12.29
CA PHE A 199 -13.84 2.77 -11.90
C PHE A 199 -15.27 3.31 -11.74
N PRO A 200 -16.30 2.46 -11.86
CA PRO A 200 -17.68 2.86 -11.60
C PRO A 200 -17.83 3.49 -10.21
N HIS A 201 -18.77 4.44 -10.07
CA HIS A 201 -19.09 5.08 -8.80
C HIS A 201 -20.05 4.20 -7.96
N ASP A 202 -19.64 2.96 -7.69
CA ASP A 202 -20.33 2.02 -6.80
C ASP A 202 -19.36 1.51 -5.74
N GLU A 203 -19.83 0.68 -4.80
CA GLU A 203 -19.04 0.15 -3.69
C GLU A 203 -17.83 -0.63 -4.19
N LEU A 204 -18.00 -1.42 -5.25
CA LEU A 204 -16.94 -2.20 -5.85
C LEU A 204 -15.87 -1.33 -6.52
N GLY A 205 -16.30 -0.26 -7.19
CA GLY A 205 -15.39 0.73 -7.78
C GLY A 205 -14.63 1.53 -6.71
N SER A 206 -15.27 1.85 -5.60
CA SER A 206 -14.63 2.48 -4.44
C SER A 206 -13.53 1.60 -3.86
N ILE A 207 -13.84 0.32 -3.59
CA ILE A 207 -12.85 -0.67 -3.10
C ILE A 207 -11.69 -0.81 -4.07
N SER A 208 -11.97 -0.92 -5.38
CA SER A 208 -10.93 -1.04 -6.41
C SER A 208 -10.00 0.17 -6.42
N THR A 209 -10.55 1.37 -6.30
CA THR A 209 -9.80 2.63 -6.23
C THR A 209 -8.91 2.68 -4.97
N HIS A 210 -9.43 2.24 -3.82
CA HIS A 210 -8.66 2.18 -2.58
C HIS A 210 -7.48 1.19 -2.67
N ILE A 211 -7.70 0.01 -3.26
CA ILE A 211 -6.63 -0.98 -3.45
C ILE A 211 -5.52 -0.42 -4.34
N ILE A 212 -5.87 0.23 -5.45
CA ILE A 212 -4.89 0.83 -6.37
C ILE A 212 -4.09 1.95 -5.67
N ARG A 213 -4.78 2.82 -4.90
CA ARG A 213 -4.10 3.88 -4.13
C ARG A 213 -3.15 3.31 -3.07
N LEU A 214 -3.58 2.27 -2.36
CA LEU A 214 -2.73 1.56 -1.37
C LEU A 214 -1.48 0.98 -2.03
N TYR A 215 -1.64 0.32 -3.17
CA TYR A 215 -0.52 -0.24 -3.92
C TYR A 215 0.45 0.85 -4.41
N ALA A 216 -0.08 1.94 -4.99
CA ALA A 216 0.74 3.07 -5.42
C ALA A 216 1.50 3.73 -4.26
N ARG A 217 0.89 3.83 -3.08
CA ARG A 217 1.56 4.32 -1.87
C ARG A 217 2.65 3.38 -1.40
N LEU A 218 2.39 2.07 -1.40
CA LEU A 218 3.36 1.05 -1.04
C LEU A 218 4.59 1.09 -1.96
N GLN A 219 4.39 1.17 -3.28
CA GLN A 219 5.48 1.30 -4.24
C GLN A 219 6.35 2.54 -3.98
N ARG A 220 5.74 3.71 -3.78
CA ARG A 220 6.49 4.94 -3.45
C ARG A 220 7.32 4.78 -2.19
N THR A 221 6.73 4.23 -1.13
CA THR A 221 7.46 4.00 0.13
C THR A 221 8.62 3.01 -0.04
N MET A 222 8.46 1.98 -0.88
CA MET A 222 9.55 1.06 -1.21
C MET A 222 10.68 1.74 -2.00
N GLU A 223 10.34 2.55 -3.01
CA GLU A 223 11.31 3.31 -3.80
C GLU A 223 12.09 4.32 -2.93
N GLU A 224 11.39 5.04 -2.04
CA GLU A 224 12.01 5.95 -1.07
C GLU A 224 12.98 5.21 -0.16
N ARG A 225 12.59 4.09 0.41
CA ARG A 225 13.41 3.24 1.29
C ARG A 225 14.64 2.68 0.57
N ASP A 226 14.46 2.23 -0.68
CA ASP A 226 15.57 1.72 -1.48
C ASP A 226 16.56 2.83 -1.87
N SER A 227 16.07 4.04 -2.10
CA SER A 227 16.92 5.21 -2.35
C SER A 227 17.72 5.61 -1.11
N GLU A 228 17.08 5.63 0.07
CA GLU A 228 17.74 5.90 1.35
C GLU A 228 18.78 4.83 1.68
N HIS A 229 18.42 3.55 1.48
CA HIS A 229 19.35 2.44 1.71
C HIS A 229 20.58 2.52 0.80
N ARG A 230 20.39 2.82 -0.50
CA ARG A 230 21.50 3.03 -1.43
C ARG A 230 22.40 4.19 -1.02
N ARG A 231 21.81 5.32 -0.55
CA ARG A 231 22.60 6.46 -0.03
C ARG A 231 23.42 6.06 1.20
N ALA A 232 22.78 5.41 2.17
CA ALA A 232 23.45 4.96 3.39
C ALA A 232 24.59 3.96 3.09
N MET A 233 24.38 3.03 2.14
CA MET A 233 25.43 2.13 1.69
C MET A 233 26.59 2.87 1.03
N TYR A 234 26.30 3.80 0.14
CA TYR A 234 27.32 4.61 -0.52
C TYR A 234 28.16 5.43 0.49
N GLU A 235 27.50 6.07 1.45
CA GLU A 235 28.20 6.80 2.53
C GLU A 235 29.07 5.86 3.38
N GLN A 236 28.59 4.67 3.67
CA GLN A 236 29.35 3.68 4.43
C GLN A 236 30.55 3.14 3.65
N GLU A 237 30.40 2.88 2.37
CA GLU A 237 31.51 2.47 1.49
C GLU A 237 32.58 3.56 1.39
N GLU A 238 32.16 4.82 1.25
CA GLU A 238 33.09 5.95 1.18
C GLU A 238 33.85 6.12 2.51
N LYS A 239 33.17 6.03 3.65
CA LYS A 239 33.83 6.01 4.98
C LYS A 239 34.83 4.86 5.10
N ASN A 240 34.47 3.67 4.63
CA ASN A 240 35.37 2.52 4.64
C ASN A 240 36.57 2.71 3.72
N ARG A 241 36.37 3.32 2.54
CA ARG A 241 37.45 3.66 1.60
C ARG A 241 38.45 4.63 2.22
N ILE A 242 37.92 5.71 2.84
CA ILE A 242 38.78 6.71 3.52
C ILE A 242 39.56 6.05 4.67
N LYS A 243 38.89 5.21 5.49
CA LYS A 243 39.56 4.49 6.59
C LYS A 243 40.66 3.55 6.09
N LYS A 244 40.43 2.80 4.99
CA LYS A 244 41.39 1.90 4.39
C LYS A 244 42.59 2.67 3.82
N GLN A 245 42.33 3.81 3.17
CA GLN A 245 43.38 4.68 2.64
C GLN A 245 44.23 5.27 3.77
N LEU A 246 43.60 5.72 4.87
CA LEU A 246 44.29 6.20 6.07
C LEU A 246 45.23 5.11 6.62
N THR A 247 44.71 3.88 6.83
CA THR A 247 45.53 2.76 7.33
C THR A 247 46.72 2.44 6.45
N ASN A 248 46.52 2.40 5.14
CA ASN A 248 47.61 2.15 4.20
C ASN A 248 48.67 3.22 4.26
N ASN A 249 48.31 4.49 4.30
CA ASN A 249 49.22 5.60 4.38
C ASN A 249 50.03 5.61 5.70
N ILE A 250 49.35 5.32 6.83
CA ILE A 250 50.02 5.17 8.13
C ILE A 250 51.08 4.06 8.07
N ASN A 251 50.74 2.88 7.55
CA ASN A 251 51.67 1.77 7.43
C ASN A 251 52.90 2.15 6.60
N HIS A 252 52.71 2.88 5.49
CA HIS A 252 53.83 3.36 4.66
C HIS A 252 54.70 4.37 5.38
N GLU A 253 54.14 5.34 6.08
CA GLU A 253 54.88 6.37 6.82
C GLU A 253 55.57 5.82 8.08
N LEU A 254 55.07 4.72 8.70
CA LEU A 254 55.72 3.99 9.79
C LEU A 254 56.86 3.11 9.30
N LYS A 255 56.71 2.41 8.15
CA LYS A 255 57.69 1.45 7.65
C LYS A 255 59.03 2.12 7.31
N THR A 256 59.00 3.31 6.74
CA THR A 256 60.22 4.02 6.30
C THR A 256 61.18 4.35 7.47
N PRO A 257 60.76 5.08 8.55
CA PRO A 257 61.66 5.38 9.65
C PRO A 257 62.11 4.14 10.41
N VAL A 258 61.23 3.12 10.56
CA VAL A 258 61.60 1.84 11.21
C VAL A 258 62.71 1.14 10.41
N ALA A 259 62.58 1.08 9.09
CA ALA A 259 63.62 0.51 8.24
C ALA A 259 64.97 1.30 8.35
N SER A 260 64.89 2.64 8.38
CA SER A 260 66.09 3.49 8.54
C SER A 260 66.75 3.27 9.90
N ILE A 261 66.01 3.24 10.97
CA ILE A 261 66.53 2.92 12.32
C ILE A 261 67.21 1.57 12.33
N LYS A 262 66.56 0.55 11.74
CA LYS A 262 67.11 -0.81 11.65
C LYS A 262 68.44 -0.83 10.93
N VAL A 263 68.53 -0.22 9.75
CA VAL A 263 69.77 -0.17 8.95
C VAL A 263 70.89 0.57 9.70
N CYS A 264 70.58 1.70 10.34
CA CYS A 264 71.60 2.41 11.14
C CYS A 264 72.12 1.58 12.29
N LEU A 265 71.23 0.88 13.02
CA LEU A 265 71.60 0.00 14.12
C LEU A 265 72.40 -1.23 13.65
N GLU A 266 72.00 -1.88 12.56
CA GLU A 266 72.72 -2.98 11.91
C GLU A 266 74.12 -2.53 11.52
N THR A 267 74.25 -1.33 10.87
CA THR A 267 75.55 -0.78 10.48
C THR A 267 76.43 -0.53 11.70
N ILE A 268 75.91 -0.04 12.81
CA ILE A 268 76.67 0.17 14.06
C ILE A 268 77.12 -1.17 14.64
N LEU A 269 76.29 -2.19 14.60
CA LEU A 269 76.54 -3.51 15.19
C LEU A 269 77.61 -4.31 14.35
N ASP A 270 77.47 -4.22 13.03
CA ASP A 270 78.36 -4.98 12.11
C ASP A 270 79.74 -4.38 11.94
N HIS A 271 79.89 -3.05 12.17
CA HIS A 271 81.16 -2.31 11.93
C HIS A 271 81.60 -1.69 13.28
N ARG A 272 82.19 -2.50 14.14
CA ARG A 272 82.70 -2.05 15.45
C ARG A 272 83.88 -1.06 15.35
N ASP A 273 84.56 -0.97 14.20
CA ASP A 273 85.67 -0.05 13.94
C ASP A 273 85.27 1.30 13.31
N LEU A 274 83.98 1.62 13.34
CA LEU A 274 83.44 2.89 12.88
C LEU A 274 84.14 4.06 13.63
N PRO A 275 84.53 5.12 12.91
CA PRO A 275 84.98 6.35 13.55
C PRO A 275 83.91 6.91 14.50
N ALA A 276 84.29 7.36 15.69
CA ALA A 276 83.40 7.84 16.70
C ALA A 276 82.37 8.91 16.17
N ARG A 277 82.82 9.75 15.25
CA ARG A 277 81.95 10.73 14.58
C ARG A 277 80.80 10.08 13.80
N LYS A 278 81.08 9.07 12.99
CA LYS A 278 80.11 8.35 12.18
C LYS A 278 79.12 7.53 13.10
N HIS A 279 79.65 6.98 14.17
CA HIS A 279 78.81 6.29 15.15
C HIS A 279 77.77 7.23 15.72
N TRP A 280 78.19 8.45 16.14
CA TRP A 280 77.26 9.45 16.65
C TRP A 280 76.31 9.96 15.55
N GLU A 281 76.74 10.13 14.31
CA GLU A 281 75.87 10.48 13.18
C GLU A 281 74.72 9.45 13.03
N PHE A 282 74.98 8.14 13.13
CA PHE A 282 73.94 7.10 13.07
C PHE A 282 73.05 7.10 14.29
N VAL A 283 73.59 7.34 15.50
CA VAL A 283 72.79 7.47 16.72
C VAL A 283 71.84 8.66 16.64
N GLU A 284 72.33 9.82 16.19
CA GLU A 284 71.48 11.03 15.98
C GLU A 284 70.41 10.76 14.92
N LEU A 285 70.72 10.03 13.85
CA LEU A 285 69.73 9.66 12.84
C LEU A 285 68.67 8.71 13.41
N CYS A 286 69.06 7.71 14.21
CA CYS A 286 68.10 6.86 14.90
C CYS A 286 67.19 7.65 15.85
N TYR A 287 67.78 8.57 16.61
CA TYR A 287 67.01 9.44 17.53
C TYR A 287 66.04 10.32 16.76
N SER A 288 66.43 10.93 15.65
CA SER A 288 65.56 11.77 14.80
C SER A 288 64.41 10.98 14.23
N HIS A 289 64.65 9.75 13.74
CA HIS A 289 63.60 8.88 13.24
C HIS A 289 62.65 8.39 14.34
N THR A 290 63.13 8.17 15.58
CA THR A 290 62.30 7.82 16.73
C THR A 290 61.41 8.99 17.12
N GLN A 291 61.92 10.21 17.15
CA GLN A 291 61.10 11.41 17.40
C GLN A 291 59.99 11.58 16.35
N ARG A 292 60.33 11.34 15.08
CA ARG A 292 59.35 11.38 13.98
C ARG A 292 58.27 10.33 14.14
N LEU A 293 58.60 9.08 14.54
CA LEU A 293 57.64 8.02 14.82
C LEU A 293 56.70 8.40 15.97
N THR A 294 57.25 8.97 17.03
CA THR A 294 56.44 9.45 18.18
C THR A 294 55.45 10.54 17.75
N GLY A 295 55.90 11.51 16.93
CA GLY A 295 55.07 12.54 16.36
C GLY A 295 53.92 11.94 15.51
N LEU A 296 54.25 11.01 14.58
CA LEU A 296 53.24 10.35 13.74
C LEU A 296 52.21 9.57 14.56
N LEU A 297 52.61 8.85 15.62
CA LEU A 297 51.69 8.14 16.51
C LEU A 297 50.75 9.10 17.25
N ASN A 298 51.28 10.23 17.71
CA ASN A 298 50.46 11.26 18.36
C ASN A 298 49.46 11.88 17.39
N ASP A 299 49.88 12.16 16.15
CA ASP A 299 49.02 12.67 15.10
C ASP A 299 47.89 11.71 14.75
N VAL A 300 48.20 10.42 14.57
CA VAL A 300 47.23 9.35 14.32
C VAL A 300 46.22 9.24 15.50
N ALA A 301 46.72 9.23 16.73
CA ALA A 301 45.89 9.19 17.92
C ALA A 301 44.95 10.40 18.03
N ALA A 302 45.43 11.60 17.67
CA ALA A 302 44.63 12.82 17.62
C ALA A 302 43.50 12.71 16.59
N ILE A 303 43.83 12.29 15.33
CA ILE A 303 42.82 12.10 14.29
C ILE A 303 41.79 11.05 14.68
N THR A 304 42.22 9.90 15.21
CA THR A 304 41.26 8.84 15.62
C THR A 304 40.30 9.34 16.69
N ARG A 305 40.82 10.07 17.71
CA ARG A 305 39.95 10.64 18.75
C ARG A 305 38.96 11.67 18.21
N MET A 306 39.34 12.43 17.18
CA MET A 306 38.45 13.40 16.53
C MET A 306 37.40 12.70 15.64
N ASP A 307 37.78 11.61 14.95
CA ASP A 307 36.88 10.82 14.08
C ASP A 307 35.84 10.02 14.88
N ASP A 308 36.16 9.56 16.10
CA ASP A 308 35.26 8.80 16.98
C ASP A 308 34.12 9.66 17.61
N GLY A 309 34.11 10.95 17.37
CA GLY A 309 32.98 11.82 17.59
C GLY A 309 33.14 12.87 18.69
N ALA A 310 32.64 14.06 18.41
CA ALA A 310 32.63 15.25 19.26
C ALA A 310 31.89 15.05 20.60
N ALA A 311 31.04 14.02 20.72
CA ALA A 311 30.17 13.83 21.88
C ALA A 311 30.88 13.47 23.19
N ASN A 312 32.11 12.97 23.11
CA ASN A 312 32.88 12.51 24.29
C ASN A 312 34.08 13.40 24.66
N ILE A 313 34.22 14.56 23.99
CA ILE A 313 35.36 15.44 24.21
C ILE A 313 34.98 16.51 25.23
N ALA A 314 35.64 16.48 26.42
CA ALA A 314 35.45 17.48 27.43
C ALA A 314 35.84 18.87 26.90
N LYS A 315 34.95 19.83 27.01
CA LYS A 315 35.18 21.22 26.68
C LYS A 315 35.34 22.00 27.99
N GLU A 316 36.23 23.00 27.96
CA GLU A 316 36.49 23.91 29.06
C GLU A 316 36.70 25.33 28.49
N PRO A 317 36.49 26.38 29.27
CA PRO A 317 36.82 27.71 28.84
C PRO A 317 38.35 27.89 28.77
N VAL A 318 38.87 28.21 27.58
CA VAL A 318 40.29 28.36 27.29
C VAL A 318 40.56 29.79 26.80
N ASP A 319 41.42 30.54 27.50
CA ASP A 319 41.94 31.82 26.97
C ASP A 319 42.99 31.53 25.90
N ILE A 320 42.68 31.95 24.67
CA ILE A 320 43.51 31.70 23.50
C ILE A 320 44.80 32.55 23.55
N GLY A 321 44.75 33.74 24.14
CA GLY A 321 45.92 34.56 24.30
C GLY A 321 46.99 33.89 25.17
N GLU A 322 46.59 33.40 26.36
CA GLU A 322 47.47 32.65 27.26
C GLU A 322 47.99 31.37 26.60
N LEU A 323 47.13 30.64 25.93
CA LEU A 323 47.50 29.41 25.23
C LEU A 323 48.56 29.63 24.16
N VAL A 324 48.45 30.69 23.34
CA VAL A 324 49.41 31.00 22.27
C VAL A 324 50.73 31.53 22.85
N GLU A 325 50.68 32.27 23.96
CA GLU A 325 51.93 32.72 24.68
C GLU A 325 52.70 31.51 25.24
N GLU A 326 52.02 30.53 25.84
CA GLU A 326 52.65 29.30 26.29
C GLU A 326 53.35 28.54 25.13
N ILE A 327 52.68 28.47 23.96
CA ILE A 327 53.25 27.86 22.74
C ILE A 327 54.46 28.65 22.29
N ALA A 328 54.35 29.97 22.23
CA ALA A 328 55.46 30.86 21.85
C ALA A 328 56.70 30.65 22.72
N HIS A 329 56.47 30.59 24.07
CA HIS A 329 57.55 30.32 25.01
C HIS A 329 58.18 28.94 24.79
N SER A 330 57.41 27.90 24.56
CA SER A 330 57.89 26.54 24.28
C SER A 330 58.69 26.44 22.98
N LEU A 331 58.41 27.26 21.98
CA LEU A 331 59.05 27.28 20.66
C LEU A 331 60.20 28.34 20.57
N SER A 332 60.47 29.09 21.63
CA SER A 332 61.49 30.16 21.62
C SER A 332 62.87 29.72 21.13
N GLY A 333 63.35 28.54 21.54
CA GLY A 333 64.59 27.97 21.11
C GLY A 333 64.62 27.56 19.61
N GLN A 334 63.48 27.13 19.05
CA GLN A 334 63.32 26.78 17.62
C GLN A 334 63.28 28.04 16.77
N LEU A 335 62.51 29.04 17.21
CA LEU A 335 62.44 30.37 16.57
C LEU A 335 63.79 31.02 16.50
N GLN A 336 64.57 30.99 17.59
CA GLN A 336 65.92 31.55 17.59
C GLN A 336 66.88 30.82 16.60
N LYS A 337 66.80 29.48 16.54
CA LYS A 337 67.60 28.68 15.61
C LYS A 337 67.22 28.95 14.16
N SER A 338 65.97 29.19 13.85
CA SER A 338 65.47 29.48 12.51
C SER A 338 65.60 30.96 12.11
N GLY A 339 65.97 31.82 13.01
CA GLY A 339 66.03 33.26 12.79
C GLY A 339 64.69 33.94 12.60
N MET A 340 63.63 33.32 13.11
CA MET A 340 62.25 33.82 12.96
C MET A 340 61.75 34.49 14.25
N SER A 341 60.95 35.54 14.09
CA SER A 341 60.23 36.20 15.19
C SER A 341 58.76 35.78 15.16
N LEU A 342 58.16 35.60 16.34
CA LEU A 342 56.74 35.33 16.51
C LEU A 342 56.10 36.53 17.23
N SER A 343 55.11 37.14 16.60
CA SER A 343 54.30 38.22 17.21
C SER A 343 52.87 37.70 17.51
N VAL A 344 52.39 37.97 18.70
CA VAL A 344 51.04 37.56 19.15
C VAL A 344 50.22 38.83 19.40
N ASP A 345 49.16 39.00 18.63
CA ASP A 345 48.21 40.13 18.71
C ASP A 345 46.79 39.60 18.97
N ILE A 346 46.60 39.05 20.18
CA ILE A 346 45.34 38.49 20.64
C ILE A 346 44.91 39.28 21.85
N PRO A 347 43.80 40.03 21.82
CA PRO A 347 43.27 40.73 22.97
C PRO A 347 42.97 39.82 24.16
N ALA A 348 43.29 40.28 25.37
CA ALA A 348 42.98 39.58 26.61
C ALA A 348 41.49 39.24 26.74
N GLY A 349 41.16 38.07 27.31
CA GLY A 349 39.78 37.60 27.43
C GLY A 349 39.20 37.02 26.14
N SER A 350 40.03 36.56 25.22
CA SER A 350 39.65 35.80 24.04
C SER A 350 39.35 34.35 24.40
N VAL A 351 38.28 34.13 25.17
CA VAL A 351 37.92 32.81 25.69
C VAL A 351 37.07 32.03 24.71
N VAL A 352 37.41 30.75 24.46
CA VAL A 352 36.73 29.81 23.60
C VAL A 352 36.36 28.56 24.42
N GLU A 353 35.12 28.12 24.33
CA GLU A 353 34.68 26.84 24.89
C GLU A 353 35.21 25.67 24.06
N GLY A 354 36.21 24.98 24.52
CA GLY A 354 36.85 23.92 23.72
C GLY A 354 37.76 22.97 24.48
N ASN A 355 38.30 22.02 23.79
CA ASN A 355 39.33 21.13 24.31
C ASN A 355 40.71 21.77 24.18
N ARG A 356 41.34 22.08 25.34
CA ARG A 356 42.64 22.76 25.39
C ARG A 356 43.72 22.04 24.53
N ALA A 357 43.78 20.71 24.54
CA ALA A 357 44.77 19.98 23.78
C ALA A 357 44.58 20.15 22.26
N PHE A 358 43.33 20.13 21.76
CA PHE A 358 43.06 20.35 20.35
C PHE A 358 43.23 21.80 19.92
N LEU A 359 42.84 22.76 20.77
CA LEU A 359 43.09 24.17 20.54
C LEU A 359 44.61 24.44 20.49
N CYS A 360 45.40 23.90 21.43
CA CYS A 360 46.86 23.95 21.39
C CYS A 360 47.42 23.35 20.08
N SER A 361 46.87 22.23 19.63
CA SER A 361 47.25 21.54 18.40
C SER A 361 47.04 22.42 17.15
N ILE A 362 45.96 23.25 17.11
CA ILE A 362 45.72 24.16 15.98
C ILE A 362 46.88 25.14 15.84
N PHE A 363 47.15 25.92 16.89
CA PHE A 363 48.16 26.97 16.80
C PHE A 363 49.56 26.41 16.66
N ARG A 364 49.88 25.33 17.38
CA ARG A 364 51.21 24.71 17.32
C ARG A 364 51.52 24.17 15.91
N ASN A 365 50.58 23.44 15.28
CA ASN A 365 50.80 22.91 13.93
C ASN A 365 50.96 24.02 12.89
N LEU A 366 50.23 25.12 13.02
CA LEU A 366 50.32 26.26 12.10
C LEU A 366 51.67 26.98 12.27
N ILE A 367 52.12 27.19 13.51
CA ILE A 367 53.42 27.84 13.81
C ILE A 367 54.59 26.92 13.41
N ASP A 368 54.53 25.61 13.73
CA ASP A 368 55.55 24.64 13.35
C ASP A 368 55.68 24.54 11.81
N ASN A 369 54.57 24.59 11.05
CA ASN A 369 54.56 24.65 9.62
C ASN A 369 55.25 25.94 9.10
N ALA A 370 54.98 27.10 9.71
CA ALA A 370 55.65 28.33 9.29
C ALA A 370 57.17 28.28 9.55
N ILE A 371 57.60 27.77 10.70
CA ILE A 371 59.01 27.54 11.00
C ILE A 371 59.68 26.62 10.00
N ALA A 372 59.01 25.49 9.65
CA ALA A 372 59.61 24.48 8.81
C ALA A 372 59.62 24.82 7.30
N TYR A 373 58.60 25.50 6.80
CA TYR A 373 58.35 25.57 5.36
C TYR A 373 58.30 26.99 4.78
N SER A 374 58.05 28.04 5.58
CA SER A 374 57.88 29.38 5.02
C SER A 374 59.17 29.96 4.42
N GLY A 375 60.32 29.72 5.03
CA GLY A 375 61.57 30.37 4.71
C GLY A 375 61.54 31.88 4.97
N GLY A 376 60.53 32.36 5.71
CA GLY A 376 60.36 33.75 6.11
C GLY A 376 61.12 34.12 7.37
N SER A 377 60.95 35.33 7.88
CA SER A 377 61.57 35.88 9.09
C SER A 377 60.54 36.26 10.19
N GLU A 378 59.25 36.28 9.85
CA GLU A 378 58.18 36.69 10.77
C GLU A 378 56.99 35.76 10.70
N ILE A 379 56.48 35.38 11.87
CA ILE A 379 55.20 34.68 12.04
C ILE A 379 54.31 35.62 12.89
N ARG A 380 53.08 35.80 12.47
CA ARG A 380 52.11 36.61 13.19
C ARG A 380 50.82 35.82 13.49
N VAL A 381 50.44 35.80 14.79
CA VAL A 381 49.17 35.24 15.25
C VAL A 381 48.30 36.38 15.68
N ARG A 382 47.08 36.45 15.10
CA ARG A 382 46.21 37.60 15.37
C ARG A 382 44.75 37.12 15.53
N ARG A 383 43.98 37.79 16.40
CA ARG A 383 42.52 37.76 16.38
C ARG A 383 42.02 38.90 15.49
N ASP A 384 41.44 38.57 14.34
CA ASP A 384 41.04 39.58 13.35
C ASP A 384 39.68 40.21 13.73
N GLU A 385 38.62 39.48 13.66
CA GLU A 385 37.26 39.93 13.94
C GLU A 385 36.59 39.08 15.03
N ALA A 386 35.62 39.66 15.71
CA ALA A 386 34.78 38.99 16.69
C ALA A 386 33.32 39.23 16.33
N SER A 387 32.60 38.14 16.00
CA SER A 387 31.16 38.17 15.93
C SER A 387 30.53 37.85 17.29
N ALA A 388 29.21 37.95 17.40
CA ALA A 388 28.51 37.51 18.60
C ALA A 388 28.72 36.02 18.92
N GLU A 389 28.97 35.19 17.91
CA GLU A 389 28.98 33.72 18.00
C GLU A 389 30.38 33.11 17.87
N ALA A 390 31.32 33.79 17.26
CA ALA A 390 32.64 33.24 16.96
C ALA A 390 33.76 34.30 16.93
N TYR A 391 34.97 33.86 17.21
CA TYR A 391 36.21 34.62 16.97
C TYR A 391 36.86 34.15 15.67
N THR A 392 37.41 35.10 14.88
CA THR A 392 38.25 34.84 13.73
C THR A 392 39.71 35.03 14.10
N PHE A 393 40.52 33.99 13.86
CA PHE A 393 41.96 34.01 14.08
C PHE A 393 42.70 33.88 12.78
N SER A 394 43.87 34.45 12.70
CA SER A 394 44.79 34.25 11.61
C SER A 394 46.20 33.91 12.10
N VAL A 395 46.82 32.93 11.48
CA VAL A 395 48.28 32.62 11.62
C VAL A 395 48.90 32.86 10.28
N SER A 396 49.86 33.76 10.19
CA SER A 396 50.46 34.15 8.91
C SER A 396 51.98 34.25 9.01
N ASP A 397 52.66 34.00 7.89
CA ASP A 397 54.10 34.20 7.70
C ASP A 397 54.38 35.17 6.54
N ASN A 398 55.60 35.58 6.41
CA ASN A 398 56.12 36.41 5.30
C ASN A 398 57.03 35.66 4.33
N GLY A 399 56.87 34.36 4.23
CA GLY A 399 57.71 33.49 3.43
C GLY A 399 57.30 33.35 1.95
N ALA A 400 57.60 32.19 1.34
CA ALA A 400 57.40 31.98 -0.09
C ALA A 400 55.92 31.84 -0.51
N GLY A 401 55.00 31.61 0.43
CA GLY A 401 53.57 31.30 0.12
C GLY A 401 53.39 29.87 -0.40
N ILE A 402 52.16 29.60 -0.88
CA ILE A 402 51.75 28.28 -1.36
C ILE A 402 51.14 28.44 -2.78
N PRO A 403 51.56 27.65 -3.79
CA PRO A 403 50.91 27.72 -5.11
C PRO A 403 49.40 27.53 -5.04
N ASP A 404 48.64 28.33 -5.78
CA ASP A 404 47.18 28.40 -5.66
C ASP A 404 46.50 27.04 -5.87
N GLU A 405 47.01 26.19 -6.74
CA GLU A 405 46.51 24.83 -7.01
C GLU A 405 46.55 23.89 -5.80
N HIS A 406 47.35 24.24 -4.78
CA HIS A 406 47.52 23.44 -3.57
C HIS A 406 46.73 23.96 -2.36
N LEU A 407 46.28 25.24 -2.36
CA LEU A 407 45.65 25.89 -1.21
C LEU A 407 44.46 25.12 -0.60
N GLU A 408 43.63 24.48 -1.42
CA GLU A 408 42.53 23.67 -0.92
C GLU A 408 42.98 22.28 -0.45
N ARG A 409 44.01 21.74 -1.09
CA ARG A 409 44.43 20.35 -0.89
C ARG A 409 45.40 20.16 0.28
N ILE A 410 46.03 21.23 0.77
CA ILE A 410 47.00 21.14 1.88
C ILE A 410 46.34 20.63 3.18
N PHE A 411 45.00 20.67 3.31
CA PHE A 411 44.25 20.14 4.44
C PHE A 411 43.86 18.66 4.27
N GLU A 412 44.17 18.04 3.10
CA GLU A 412 43.98 16.60 2.90
C GLU A 412 45.01 15.81 3.73
N ARG A 413 44.60 14.67 4.29
CA ARG A 413 45.45 13.78 5.09
C ARG A 413 46.61 13.25 4.22
N PHE A 414 47.85 13.34 4.70
CA PHE A 414 49.09 12.92 4.02
C PHE A 414 49.43 13.71 2.74
N TYR A 415 48.72 14.80 2.48
CA TYR A 415 49.01 15.66 1.34
C TYR A 415 50.31 16.45 1.57
N ARG A 416 51.13 16.55 0.54
CA ARG A 416 52.40 17.28 0.54
C ARG A 416 52.65 17.84 -0.85
N ILE A 417 53.07 19.10 -0.94
CA ILE A 417 53.41 19.76 -2.20
C ILE A 417 54.66 19.13 -2.78
N ASP A 418 55.74 18.93 -1.98
CA ASP A 418 56.98 18.27 -2.35
C ASP A 418 57.27 17.11 -1.39
N LYS A 419 57.18 15.88 -1.89
CA LYS A 419 57.40 14.65 -1.12
C LYS A 419 58.86 14.46 -0.71
N GLY A 420 59.84 15.01 -1.47
CA GLY A 420 61.27 14.85 -1.21
C GLY A 420 61.73 15.77 -0.08
N ARG A 421 61.50 17.06 -0.21
CA ARG A 421 61.94 18.10 0.72
C ARG A 421 61.22 17.97 2.09
N SER A 422 59.95 17.66 2.05
CA SER A 422 59.14 17.49 3.30
C SER A 422 59.56 16.27 4.13
N ARG A 423 60.15 15.20 3.51
CA ARG A 423 60.69 14.04 4.25
C ARG A 423 61.91 14.39 5.06
N LEU A 424 62.78 15.23 4.51
CA LEU A 424 64.00 15.70 5.19
C LEU A 424 63.68 16.61 6.36
N MET A 425 62.60 17.38 6.26
CA MET A 425 62.12 18.30 7.31
C MET A 425 61.21 17.64 8.37
N GLY A 426 60.99 16.30 8.27
CA GLY A 426 60.27 15.54 9.31
C GLY A 426 58.75 15.62 9.31
N GLY A 427 58.11 16.28 8.33
CA GLY A 427 56.67 16.46 8.30
C GLY A 427 55.92 15.14 8.08
N THR A 428 54.80 14.93 8.78
CA THR A 428 53.92 13.76 8.67
C THR A 428 52.88 13.90 7.54
N GLY A 429 52.53 15.11 7.14
CA GLY A 429 51.41 15.43 6.25
C GLY A 429 50.04 15.30 6.93
N LEU A 430 50.04 15.19 8.25
CA LEU A 430 48.78 15.12 9.05
C LEU A 430 48.50 16.43 9.78
N GLY A 431 49.50 17.29 10.01
CA GLY A 431 49.37 18.49 10.84
C GLY A 431 48.22 19.42 10.41
N LEU A 432 48.14 19.79 9.11
CA LEU A 432 47.07 20.65 8.60
C LEU A 432 45.70 19.95 8.59
N ALA A 433 45.66 18.63 8.38
CA ALA A 433 44.42 17.86 8.52
C ALA A 433 43.92 17.83 9.97
N ILE A 434 44.86 17.73 10.93
CA ILE A 434 44.55 17.86 12.38
C ILE A 434 43.95 19.24 12.68
N VAL A 435 44.58 20.29 12.14
CA VAL A 435 44.08 21.67 12.29
C VAL A 435 42.64 21.78 11.78
N ARG A 436 42.38 21.33 10.54
CA ARG A 436 41.03 21.37 9.97
C ARG A 436 40.02 20.61 10.84
N ASN A 437 40.32 19.38 11.25
CA ASN A 437 39.43 18.59 12.09
C ASN A 437 39.20 19.25 13.47
N ALA A 438 40.26 19.80 14.09
CA ALA A 438 40.15 20.48 15.36
C ALA A 438 39.30 21.75 15.27
N VAL A 439 39.47 22.55 14.22
CA VAL A 439 38.63 23.75 13.97
C VAL A 439 37.16 23.34 13.75
N GLN A 440 36.90 22.31 12.94
CA GLN A 440 35.54 21.81 12.71
C GLN A 440 34.90 21.28 14.01
N LEU A 441 35.66 20.61 14.86
CA LEU A 441 35.22 20.12 16.17
C LEU A 441 34.74 21.25 17.08
N HIS A 442 35.34 22.44 16.93
CA HIS A 442 34.97 23.65 17.65
C HIS A 442 33.99 24.55 16.88
N GLY A 443 33.25 23.95 15.89
CA GLY A 443 32.19 24.63 15.13
C GLY A 443 32.69 25.70 14.14
N GLY A 444 33.98 25.69 13.84
CA GLY A 444 34.61 26.67 12.95
C GLY A 444 34.90 26.16 11.55
N THR A 445 35.43 27.07 10.73
CA THR A 445 35.92 26.80 9.37
C THR A 445 37.36 27.31 9.23
N ILE A 446 38.15 26.71 8.35
CA ILE A 446 39.52 27.16 8.06
C ILE A 446 39.76 27.21 6.56
N TYR A 447 40.52 28.19 6.10
CA TYR A 447 41.06 28.29 4.77
C TYR A 447 42.47 28.91 4.76
N ALA A 448 43.19 28.74 3.67
CA ALA A 448 44.49 29.38 3.48
C ALA A 448 44.43 30.35 2.31
N ALA A 449 45.15 31.48 2.43
CA ALA A 449 45.27 32.48 1.38
C ALA A 449 46.69 33.03 1.32
N ASN A 450 47.20 33.24 0.10
CA ASN A 450 48.50 33.88 -0.11
C ASN A 450 48.42 35.39 0.27
N ARG A 451 49.47 35.89 0.87
CA ARG A 451 49.57 37.31 1.27
C ARG A 451 50.39 38.11 0.23
N HIS A 452 50.09 39.36 0.11
CA HIS A 452 50.92 40.30 -0.64
C HIS A 452 51.83 41.12 0.33
N PRO A 453 53.13 41.33 0.00
CA PRO A 453 53.81 40.89 -1.22
C PRO A 453 54.25 39.40 -1.21
N SER A 454 54.29 38.76 -0.05
CA SER A 454 54.70 37.34 0.08
C SER A 454 54.17 36.70 1.35
N GLY A 455 54.19 35.36 1.41
CA GLY A 455 53.75 34.55 2.56
C GLY A 455 52.35 33.95 2.42
N VAL A 456 51.93 33.22 3.44
CA VAL A 456 50.59 32.61 3.53
C VAL A 456 49.91 32.99 4.85
N ALA A 457 48.62 33.09 4.84
CA ALA A 457 47.78 33.25 6.03
C ALA A 457 46.80 32.08 6.11
N PHE A 458 46.72 31.40 7.25
CA PHE A 458 45.70 30.45 7.63
C PHE A 458 44.67 31.17 8.47
N ILE A 459 43.45 31.31 7.98
CA ILE A 459 42.36 32.05 8.59
C ILE A 459 41.30 31.06 9.05
N PHE A 460 40.90 31.13 10.33
CA PHE A 460 39.93 30.16 10.89
C PHE A 460 39.07 30.78 11.92
N THR A 461 37.88 30.19 12.14
CA THR A 461 36.93 30.62 13.15
C THR A 461 36.83 29.60 14.27
N LEU A 462 36.57 30.06 15.49
CA LEU A 462 36.26 29.20 16.63
C LEU A 462 34.99 29.77 17.32
N SER A 463 34.05 28.89 17.64
CA SER A 463 32.84 29.28 18.39
C SER A 463 33.24 29.74 19.83
N ARG A 464 32.53 30.75 20.32
CA ARG A 464 32.74 31.29 21.67
C ARG A 464 32.33 30.30 22.73
#